data_7dbee69ebce29c26dbc5cd02219dd502
#
_entry.id   7dbee69ebce29c26dbc5cd02219dd502
#
_cell.length_a   1.000
_cell.length_b   1.000
_cell.length_c   1.000
_cell.angle_alpha   90.00
_cell.angle_beta   90.00
_cell.angle_gamma   90.00
#
_symmetry.space_group_name_H-M   'P 1'
#
loop_
_entity.id
_entity.type
_entity.pdbx_description
1 polymer ?
#
loop_
_entity_poly.entity_id
_entity_poly.type
_entity_poly.pdbx_seq_one_letter_code
_entity_poly.pdbx_strand_id
1 'polypeptide(L)' 'MAKKKMYRYYSPLRPIGIGTIPTVHKLTFTNFMKREYVESIGREAWGYVEYDSPLTDKEASDYDLILED' A
#
# COMPACT_ATOMS: atom_id res chain seq x y z
N MET A 1 20.12 10.93 -14.66
CA MET A 1 20.03 10.31 -13.34
C MET A 1 18.75 9.49 -13.22
N ALA A 2 18.88 8.24 -12.85
CA ALA A 2 17.72 7.36 -12.77
C ALA A 2 16.89 7.69 -11.52
N LYS A 3 15.60 7.77 -11.70
CA LYS A 3 14.69 7.94 -10.58
C LYS A 3 14.48 6.60 -9.91
N LYS A 4 14.52 6.58 -8.58
CA LYS A 4 14.17 5.39 -7.83
C LYS A 4 12.65 5.20 -7.94
N LYS A 5 12.25 4.00 -8.38
CA LYS A 5 10.84 3.70 -8.52
C LYS A 5 10.26 3.32 -7.17
N MET A 6 9.07 3.85 -6.88
CA MET A 6 8.34 3.48 -5.68
C MET A 6 7.06 2.76 -6.05
N TYR A 7 6.68 1.82 -5.21
CA TYR A 7 5.49 1.01 -5.42
C TYR A 7 4.52 1.32 -4.29
N ARG A 8 3.38 1.93 -4.64
CA ARG A 8 2.38 2.33 -3.66
C ARG A 8 1.28 1.29 -3.61
N TYR A 9 1.02 0.79 -2.41
CA TYR A 9 -0.04 -0.18 -2.16
C TYR A 9 -1.08 0.43 -1.25
N TYR A 10 -2.35 0.24 -1.56
CA TYR A 10 -3.46 0.76 -0.76
C TYR A 10 -4.06 -0.35 0.07
N SER A 11 -4.53 0.00 1.26
CA SER A 11 -5.16 -0.94 2.18
C SER A 11 -6.66 -0.72 2.18
N PRO A 12 -7.43 -1.57 1.47
CA PRO A 12 -8.88 -1.35 1.33
C PRO A 12 -9.70 -1.88 2.49
N LEU A 13 -9.16 -2.78 3.30
CA LEU A 13 -9.95 -3.45 4.34
C LEU A 13 -9.70 -2.92 5.74
N ARG A 14 -8.54 -2.34 6.00
CA ARG A 14 -8.19 -1.88 7.35
C ARG A 14 -7.13 -0.80 7.29
N PRO A 15 -7.03 0.03 8.34
CA PRO A 15 -5.92 0.99 8.42
C PRO A 15 -4.59 0.29 8.47
N ILE A 16 -3.55 0.98 8.00
CA ILE A 16 -2.20 0.44 7.98
C ILE A 16 -1.58 0.63 9.36
N GLY A 17 -0.93 -0.42 9.84
CA GLY A 17 -0.24 -0.37 11.12
C GLY A 17 0.85 -1.41 11.20
N ILE A 18 1.62 -1.37 12.28
CA ILE A 18 2.66 -2.36 12.53
C ILE A 18 2.00 -3.72 12.64
N GLY A 19 2.51 -4.69 11.87
CA GLY A 19 1.97 -6.04 11.87
C GLY A 19 0.86 -6.30 10.87
N THR A 20 0.38 -5.25 10.20
CA THR A 20 -0.66 -5.41 9.17
C THR A 20 -0.10 -5.30 7.77
N ILE A 21 1.19 -5.05 7.62
CA ILE A 21 1.85 -4.94 6.32
C ILE A 21 3.26 -5.50 6.43
N PRO A 22 3.86 -5.94 5.31
CA PRO A 22 5.28 -6.29 5.32
C PRO A 22 6.12 -5.05 5.60
N THR A 23 7.19 -5.22 6.37
CA THR A 23 8.06 -4.11 6.74
C THR A 23 9.37 -4.09 5.95
N VAL A 24 9.69 -5.16 5.24
CA VAL A 24 10.90 -5.22 4.42
C VAL A 24 10.73 -4.31 3.21
N HIS A 25 11.70 -3.43 2.98
CA HIS A 25 11.69 -2.46 1.89
C HIS A 25 10.61 -1.39 2.03
N LYS A 26 9.99 -1.29 3.19
CA LYS A 26 9.00 -0.23 3.43
C LYS A 26 9.70 1.12 3.52
N LEU A 27 9.19 2.10 2.78
CA LEU A 27 9.71 3.46 2.82
C LEU A 27 8.89 4.33 3.78
N THR A 28 7.57 4.34 3.60
CA THR A 28 6.69 5.14 4.43
C THR A 28 5.26 4.65 4.26
N PHE A 29 4.39 5.06 5.17
CA PHE A 29 2.97 4.79 5.01
C PHE A 29 2.16 5.96 5.54
N THR A 30 0.92 6.06 5.05
CA THR A 30 0.00 7.11 5.45
C THR A 30 -1.38 6.52 5.64
N ASN A 31 -2.03 6.85 6.74
CA ASN A 31 -3.42 6.50 6.95
C ASN A 31 -4.27 7.75 6.72
N PHE A 32 -5.40 7.57 6.03
CA PHE A 32 -6.37 8.64 5.89
C PHE A 32 -7.14 8.80 7.20
N MET A 33 -7.72 9.96 7.41
CA MET A 33 -8.52 10.18 8.61
C MET A 33 -9.77 9.30 8.62
N LYS A 34 -10.24 8.94 7.43
CA LYS A 34 -11.37 8.04 7.25
C LYS A 34 -11.18 7.33 5.91
N ARG A 35 -11.99 6.31 5.66
CA ARG A 35 -11.93 5.59 4.40
C ARG A 35 -12.29 6.54 3.26
N GLU A 36 -11.46 6.58 2.22
CA GLU A 36 -11.65 7.46 1.08
C GLU A 36 -11.57 6.69 -0.22
N TYR A 37 -12.31 7.16 -1.21
CA TYR A 37 -12.30 6.55 -2.53
C TYR A 37 -10.98 6.86 -3.24
N VAL A 38 -10.35 5.83 -3.80
CA VAL A 38 -9.08 5.97 -4.53
C VAL A 38 -9.32 5.54 -5.98
N GLU A 39 -9.27 6.52 -6.89
CA GLU A 39 -9.56 6.25 -8.29
C GLU A 39 -8.57 5.28 -8.93
N SER A 40 -7.31 5.36 -8.53
CA SER A 40 -6.27 4.52 -9.14
C SER A 40 -6.48 3.03 -8.90
N ILE A 41 -7.23 2.65 -7.85
CA ILE A 41 -7.53 1.26 -7.58
C ILE A 41 -9.03 0.96 -7.72
N GLY A 42 -9.84 1.99 -7.98
CA GLY A 42 -11.26 1.83 -8.22
C GLY A 42 -12.08 1.43 -7.01
N ARG A 43 -11.61 1.72 -5.81
CA ARG A 43 -12.33 1.38 -4.58
C ARG A 43 -11.83 2.22 -3.42
N GLU A 44 -12.55 2.17 -2.31
CA GLU A 44 -12.16 2.88 -1.11
C GLU A 44 -11.00 2.20 -0.41
N ALA A 45 -10.21 2.99 0.32
CA ALA A 45 -9.09 2.48 1.09
C ALA A 45 -8.93 3.29 2.36
N TRP A 46 -8.20 2.71 3.32
CA TRP A 46 -7.92 3.35 4.61
C TRP A 46 -6.60 4.10 4.62
N GLY A 47 -5.73 3.81 3.66
CA GLY A 47 -4.42 4.44 3.59
C GLY A 47 -3.56 3.75 2.56
N TYR A 48 -2.28 4.13 2.50
CA TYR A 48 -1.35 3.50 1.57
C TYR A 48 0.02 3.38 2.20
N VAL A 49 0.81 2.47 1.64
CA VAL A 49 2.20 2.26 2.04
C VAL A 49 3.04 2.22 0.78
N GLU A 50 4.24 2.79 0.86
CA GLU A 50 5.16 2.84 -0.28
C GLU A 50 6.37 1.97 0.00
N TYR A 51 6.78 1.21 -1.02
CA TYR A 51 7.92 0.31 -0.97
C TYR A 51 8.90 0.65 -2.08
N ASP A 52 10.17 0.32 -1.88
CA ASP A 52 11.17 0.49 -2.92
C ASP A 52 11.28 -0.74 -3.81
N SER A 53 10.55 -1.79 -3.51
CA SER A 53 10.47 -3.00 -4.32
C SER A 53 9.03 -3.50 -4.32
N PRO A 54 8.58 -4.14 -5.41
CA PRO A 54 7.21 -4.64 -5.44
C PRO A 54 7.06 -5.83 -4.48
N LEU A 55 5.88 -5.92 -3.86
CA LEU A 55 5.52 -7.09 -3.09
C LEU A 55 5.21 -8.24 -4.03
N THR A 56 5.41 -9.47 -3.56
CA THR A 56 4.94 -10.62 -4.33
C THR A 56 3.42 -10.65 -4.30
N ASP A 57 2.82 -11.37 -5.26
CA ASP A 57 1.37 -11.53 -5.28
C ASP A 57 0.86 -12.13 -3.97
N LYS A 58 1.63 -13.08 -3.43
CA LYS A 58 1.25 -13.71 -2.17
C LYS A 58 1.27 -12.71 -1.02
N GLU A 59 2.31 -11.88 -0.96
CA GLU A 59 2.39 -10.88 0.11
C GLU A 59 1.26 -9.87 0.02
N ALA A 60 1.00 -9.36 -1.17
CA ALA A 60 -0.09 -8.41 -1.36
C ALA A 60 -1.43 -9.03 -0.98
N SER A 61 -1.64 -10.29 -1.35
CA SER A 61 -2.87 -10.99 -1.03
C SER A 61 -2.99 -11.27 0.47
N ASP A 62 -1.91 -11.71 1.09
CA ASP A 62 -1.93 -12.03 2.53
C ASP A 62 -2.24 -10.79 3.38
N TYR A 63 -1.81 -9.63 2.94
CA TYR A 63 -2.03 -8.39 3.68
C TYR A 63 -3.14 -7.54 3.08
N ASP A 64 -3.84 -8.05 2.08
CA ASP A 64 -4.96 -7.36 1.44
C ASP A 64 -4.57 -5.98 0.93
N LEU A 65 -3.44 -5.92 0.23
CA LEU A 65 -2.93 -4.68 -0.34
C LEU A 65 -3.15 -4.67 -1.86
N ILE A 66 -3.40 -3.49 -2.41
CA ILE A 66 -3.65 -3.32 -3.84
C ILE A 66 -2.63 -2.34 -4.40
N LEU A 67 -1.88 -2.79 -5.41
CA LEU A 67 -0.89 -1.94 -6.06
C LEU A 67 -1.59 -0.85 -6.87
N GLU A 68 -1.10 0.36 -6.71
CA GLU A 68 -1.58 1.47 -7.52
C GLU A 68 -1.19 1.28 -8.98
N ASP A 69 -2.15 1.49 -9.85
CA ASP A 69 -1.89 1.41 -11.30
C ASP A 69 -1.15 2.61 -11.82
#